data_78b610f1a962d2d6eee443e14f8e2274
#
_entry.id   78b610f1a962d2d6eee443e14f8e2274
#
_cell.length_a   1.000
_cell.length_b   1.000
_cell.length_c   1.000
_cell.angle_alpha   90.00
_cell.angle_beta   90.00
_cell.angle_gamma   90.00
#
_symmetry.space_group_name_H-M   'P 1'
#
loop_
_entity.id
_entity.type
_entity.pdbx_description
1 polymer ?
#
loop_
_entity_poly.entity_id
_entity_poly.type
_entity_poly.pdbx_seq_one_letter_code
_entity_poly.pdbx_strand_id
1 'polypeptide(L)'
;MSHPNPTDHSHQHAAHGLPPPPDAPWKHDGVRVVPGNQLDGNTAQTPGMDRKAAINFARVGAQKLWAGTVTIHANAKTGAHHHGHLESVIYVIKGRARMRWGEQLQFMAEAGPGDFIYVPPYVPHQEINASPTETLECVLCRSDGAAVAVNLDIEPVEMPENVLWVDPTHPHGGVQGKIT
;
A
#
# COMPACT_ATOMS: atom_id res chain seq x y z
N MET A 1 34.21 -47.87 -4.98
CA MET A 1 32.79 -47.42 -5.18
C MET A 1 32.71 -45.98 -4.75
N SER A 2 32.79 -45.10 -5.71
CA SER A 2 32.82 -43.64 -5.49
C SER A 2 31.42 -43.10 -5.68
N HIS A 3 30.89 -42.42 -4.65
CA HIS A 3 29.62 -41.72 -4.75
C HIS A 3 29.82 -40.36 -5.45
N PRO A 4 28.97 -40.00 -6.41
CA PRO A 4 29.01 -38.68 -7.01
C PRO A 4 28.35 -37.66 -6.08
N ASN A 5 29.03 -36.52 -5.96
CA ASN A 5 28.60 -35.33 -5.23
C ASN A 5 27.41 -34.68 -5.94
N PRO A 6 26.34 -34.20 -5.24
CA PRO A 6 25.23 -33.52 -5.86
C PRO A 6 25.63 -32.09 -6.28
N THR A 7 25.34 -31.84 -7.50
CA THR A 7 25.60 -30.67 -8.32
C THR A 7 25.12 -29.36 -7.70
N ASP A 8 26.05 -28.44 -7.69
CA ASP A 8 25.92 -27.00 -7.62
C ASP A 8 24.84 -26.48 -8.60
N HIS A 9 23.70 -26.04 -8.06
CA HIS A 9 22.70 -25.26 -8.80
C HIS A 9 23.04 -23.78 -8.69
N SER A 10 24.12 -23.37 -9.32
CA SER A 10 24.35 -21.97 -9.63
C SER A 10 23.30 -21.53 -10.64
N HIS A 11 22.23 -20.89 -10.16
CA HIS A 11 21.31 -20.15 -11.00
C HIS A 11 22.06 -18.97 -11.62
N GLN A 12 22.68 -19.22 -12.75
CA GLN A 12 23.12 -18.16 -13.63
C GLN A 12 21.86 -17.46 -14.18
N HIS A 13 21.47 -16.37 -13.52
CA HIS A 13 20.66 -15.36 -14.17
C HIS A 13 21.49 -14.78 -15.31
N ALA A 14 21.36 -15.39 -16.48
CA ALA A 14 21.86 -14.81 -17.69
C ALA A 14 21.19 -13.45 -17.87
N ALA A 15 21.93 -12.39 -17.60
CA ALA A 15 21.57 -11.04 -17.98
C ALA A 15 21.57 -10.99 -19.51
N HIS A 16 20.44 -11.35 -20.12
CA HIS A 16 20.18 -11.11 -21.55
C HIS A 16 19.86 -9.62 -21.75
N GLY A 17 20.87 -8.79 -21.51
CA GLY A 17 20.86 -7.40 -21.94
C GLY A 17 21.90 -7.23 -23.03
N LEU A 18 21.49 -7.24 -24.29
CA LEU A 18 22.28 -6.56 -25.31
C LEU A 18 22.48 -5.12 -24.81
N PRO A 19 23.69 -4.56 -24.92
CA PRO A 19 23.90 -3.17 -24.59
C PRO A 19 22.90 -2.35 -25.42
N PRO A 20 22.22 -1.37 -24.84
CA PRO A 20 21.28 -0.56 -25.57
C PRO A 20 22.00 0.12 -26.73
N PRO A 21 21.34 0.32 -27.87
CA PRO A 21 21.92 1.04 -28.99
C PRO A 21 22.37 2.43 -28.52
N PRO A 22 23.38 3.05 -29.18
CA PRO A 22 23.95 4.35 -28.77
C PRO A 22 22.92 5.47 -28.58
N ASP A 23 21.79 5.38 -29.28
CA ASP A 23 20.65 6.32 -29.20
C ASP A 23 19.50 5.77 -28.36
N ALA A 24 19.79 4.80 -27.47
CA ALA A 24 18.76 4.19 -26.62
C ALA A 24 18.01 5.26 -25.82
N PRO A 25 16.68 5.15 -25.73
CA PRO A 25 15.82 6.14 -25.06
C PRO A 25 16.01 6.19 -23.53
N TRP A 26 16.96 5.42 -22.98
CA TRP A 26 17.23 5.33 -21.55
C TRP A 26 17.51 6.66 -20.87
N LYS A 27 17.99 7.63 -21.60
CA LYS A 27 18.21 8.98 -21.08
C LYS A 27 16.88 9.70 -20.80
N HIS A 28 15.87 9.48 -21.60
CA HIS A 28 14.56 10.13 -21.52
C HIS A 28 13.45 9.20 -21.06
N ASP A 29 13.56 7.90 -21.35
CA ASP A 29 12.57 6.87 -21.02
C ASP A 29 13.06 5.86 -19.99
N GLY A 30 14.18 6.11 -19.33
CA GLY A 30 14.72 5.30 -18.27
C GLY A 30 14.06 5.58 -16.92
N VAL A 31 14.90 5.79 -15.91
CA VAL A 31 14.42 6.15 -14.56
C VAL A 31 13.75 7.51 -14.58
N ARG A 32 12.57 7.60 -13.95
CA ARG A 32 11.78 8.83 -13.85
C ARG A 32 11.61 9.24 -12.40
N VAL A 33 11.96 10.49 -12.11
CA VAL A 33 11.69 11.11 -10.81
C VAL A 33 10.49 12.03 -10.98
N VAL A 34 9.42 11.77 -10.24
CA VAL A 34 8.25 12.64 -10.19
C VAL A 34 8.41 13.58 -8.97
N PRO A 35 8.60 14.89 -9.18
CA PRO A 35 8.74 15.83 -8.07
C PRO A 35 7.48 15.89 -7.20
N GLY A 36 7.64 16.00 -5.89
CA GLY A 36 6.53 16.02 -4.93
C GLY A 36 5.55 17.19 -5.10
N ASN A 37 5.99 18.30 -5.70
CA ASN A 37 5.13 19.43 -6.04
C ASN A 37 4.42 19.29 -7.41
N GLN A 38 4.62 18.18 -8.12
CA GLN A 38 4.03 17.87 -9.42
C GLN A 38 3.12 16.66 -9.40
N LEU A 39 2.66 16.23 -8.23
CA LEU A 39 1.71 15.13 -8.13
C LEU A 39 0.36 15.53 -8.74
N ASP A 40 -0.30 14.55 -9.37
CA ASP A 40 -1.55 14.77 -10.08
C ASP A 40 -2.76 14.53 -9.17
N GLY A 41 -3.53 15.58 -8.90
CA GLY A 41 -4.78 15.51 -8.15
C GLY A 41 -5.99 15.05 -8.99
N ASN A 42 -5.85 14.89 -10.30
CA ASN A 42 -6.90 14.36 -11.16
C ASN A 42 -6.97 12.83 -11.07
N THR A 43 -7.31 12.35 -9.89
CA THR A 43 -7.49 10.93 -9.55
C THR A 43 -8.73 10.76 -8.69
N ALA A 44 -9.23 9.52 -8.59
CA ALA A 44 -10.43 9.24 -7.82
C ALA A 44 -10.30 9.74 -6.37
N GLN A 45 -11.25 10.58 -5.96
CA GLN A 45 -11.29 11.18 -4.64
C GLN A 45 -12.35 10.53 -3.75
N THR A 46 -12.18 10.64 -2.44
CA THR A 46 -13.16 10.26 -1.42
C THR A 46 -13.44 11.49 -0.55
N PRO A 47 -14.67 11.78 -0.15
CA PRO A 47 -14.95 12.90 0.74
C PRO A 47 -14.09 12.88 2.00
N GLY A 48 -13.47 14.02 2.32
CA GLY A 48 -12.53 14.16 3.44
C GLY A 48 -11.13 13.61 3.19
N MET A 49 -10.80 13.30 1.93
CA MET A 49 -9.47 12.81 1.53
C MET A 49 -8.99 13.52 0.28
N ASP A 50 -7.68 13.79 0.24
CA ASP A 50 -6.99 14.34 -0.93
C ASP A 50 -5.98 13.30 -1.43
N ARG A 51 -6.24 12.70 -2.59
CA ARG A 51 -5.31 11.79 -3.26
C ARG A 51 -4.59 12.49 -4.39
N LYS A 52 -3.29 12.19 -4.54
CA LYS A 52 -2.48 12.67 -5.64
C LYS A 52 -1.63 11.54 -6.20
N ALA A 53 -1.77 11.27 -7.51
CA ALA A 53 -1.00 10.25 -8.19
C ALA A 53 0.42 10.75 -8.50
N ALA A 54 1.42 9.94 -8.17
CA ALA A 54 2.80 10.09 -8.58
C ALA A 54 3.13 9.14 -9.73
N ILE A 55 2.85 7.86 -9.56
CA ILE A 55 3.19 6.77 -10.48
C ILE A 55 1.89 6.11 -10.96
N ASN A 56 1.65 6.16 -12.23
CA ASN A 56 0.59 5.44 -12.93
C ASN A 56 0.90 5.35 -14.43
N PHE A 57 0.04 4.72 -15.19
CA PHE A 57 0.23 4.57 -16.63
C PHE A 57 0.29 5.93 -17.34
N ALA A 58 -0.62 6.83 -17.06
CA ALA A 58 -0.73 8.11 -17.74
C ALA A 58 0.49 9.03 -17.50
N ARG A 59 1.10 8.96 -16.32
CA ARG A 59 2.22 9.83 -15.96
C ARG A 59 3.58 9.27 -16.36
N VAL A 60 3.79 7.99 -16.11
CA VAL A 60 5.11 7.38 -16.25
C VAL A 60 5.09 6.06 -17.04
N GLY A 61 3.96 5.67 -17.59
CA GLY A 61 3.81 4.41 -18.32
C GLY A 61 3.86 3.16 -17.45
N ALA A 62 3.60 3.28 -16.14
CA ALA A 62 3.62 2.14 -15.23
C ALA A 62 2.49 1.15 -15.56
N GLN A 63 2.85 -0.12 -15.78
CA GLN A 63 1.92 -1.17 -16.23
C GLN A 63 1.27 -1.92 -15.06
N LYS A 64 1.96 -2.02 -13.93
CA LYS A 64 1.62 -2.91 -12.82
C LYS A 64 1.55 -2.20 -11.46
N LEU A 65 1.73 -0.88 -11.45
CA LEU A 65 1.77 -0.12 -10.21
C LEU A 65 0.97 1.17 -10.34
N TRP A 66 0.29 1.50 -9.28
CA TRP A 66 -0.14 2.83 -8.95
C TRP A 66 0.51 3.24 -7.62
N ALA A 67 1.08 4.44 -7.53
CA ALA A 67 1.56 4.99 -6.27
C ALA A 67 1.29 6.48 -6.19
N GLY A 68 1.00 6.96 -4.98
CA GLY A 68 0.72 8.35 -4.72
C GLY A 68 0.65 8.67 -3.24
N THR A 69 0.20 9.87 -2.94
CA THR A 69 -0.05 10.31 -1.56
C THR A 69 -1.54 10.39 -1.30
N VAL A 70 -1.91 10.22 -0.04
CA VAL A 70 -3.25 10.49 0.46
C VAL A 70 -3.15 11.29 1.75
N THR A 71 -3.92 12.37 1.84
CA THR A 71 -4.15 13.14 3.07
C THR A 71 -5.58 12.88 3.49
N ILE A 72 -5.78 12.41 4.72
CA ILE A 72 -7.09 12.16 5.32
C ILE A 72 -7.31 13.20 6.40
N HIS A 73 -8.33 14.03 6.22
CA HIS A 73 -8.63 15.11 7.16
C HIS A 73 -9.07 14.58 8.52
N ALA A 74 -9.01 15.42 9.55
CA ALA A 74 -9.45 15.06 10.89
C ALA A 74 -10.91 14.54 10.87
N ASN A 75 -11.19 13.48 11.61
CA ASN A 75 -12.49 12.77 11.67
C ASN A 75 -12.96 12.14 10.34
N ALA A 76 -12.18 12.20 9.27
CA ALA A 76 -12.57 11.61 8.00
C ALA A 76 -12.36 10.09 7.98
N LYS A 77 -13.23 9.41 7.27
CA LYS A 77 -13.16 7.96 7.03
C LYS A 77 -13.74 7.62 5.67
N THR A 78 -13.33 6.50 5.10
CA THR A 78 -13.99 5.92 3.92
C THR A 78 -15.32 5.27 4.31
N GLY A 79 -16.16 4.96 3.32
CA GLY A 79 -17.14 3.88 3.43
C GLY A 79 -16.44 2.52 3.51
N ALA A 80 -17.19 1.47 3.84
CA ALA A 80 -16.71 0.11 3.70
C ALA A 80 -16.54 -0.23 2.21
N HIS A 81 -15.40 -0.81 1.83
CA HIS A 81 -15.12 -1.15 0.45
C HIS A 81 -14.04 -2.24 0.34
N HIS A 82 -13.81 -2.75 -0.86
CA HIS A 82 -12.62 -3.53 -1.20
C HIS A 82 -12.08 -3.12 -2.57
N HIS A 83 -10.85 -3.51 -2.88
CA HIS A 83 -10.19 -3.19 -4.14
C HIS A 83 -10.15 -4.36 -5.15
N GLY A 84 -11.11 -5.30 -5.05
CA GLY A 84 -11.12 -6.48 -5.91
C GLY A 84 -9.86 -7.31 -5.72
N HIS A 85 -9.24 -7.70 -6.82
CA HIS A 85 -8.02 -8.51 -6.85
C HIS A 85 -6.74 -7.72 -6.52
N LEU A 86 -6.85 -6.40 -6.28
CA LEU A 86 -5.69 -5.56 -6.03
C LEU A 86 -5.19 -5.70 -4.59
N GLU A 87 -3.88 -5.67 -4.47
CA GLU A 87 -3.19 -5.50 -3.20
C GLU A 87 -2.88 -4.02 -2.96
N SER A 88 -2.93 -3.60 -1.72
CA SER A 88 -2.54 -2.24 -1.34
C SER A 88 -1.55 -2.25 -0.19
N VAL A 89 -0.59 -1.33 -0.27
CA VAL A 89 0.33 -1.01 0.81
C VAL A 89 0.17 0.46 1.14
N ILE A 90 -0.01 0.76 2.43
CA ILE A 90 -0.11 2.12 2.95
C ILE A 90 1.04 2.32 3.93
N TYR A 91 1.86 3.34 3.69
CA TYR A 91 2.92 3.76 4.60
C TYR A 91 2.51 5.06 5.28
N VAL A 92 2.47 5.08 6.60
CA VAL A 92 2.07 6.25 7.38
C VAL A 92 3.26 7.20 7.51
N ILE A 93 3.10 8.44 7.02
CA ILE A 93 4.11 9.50 7.13
C ILE A 93 3.87 10.29 8.41
N LYS A 94 2.59 10.64 8.69
CA LYS A 94 2.21 11.50 9.81
C LYS A 94 0.79 11.19 10.24
N GLY A 95 0.52 11.38 11.53
CA GLY A 95 -0.81 11.16 12.11
C GLY A 95 -1.01 9.72 12.56
N ARG A 96 -2.27 9.29 12.70
CA ARG A 96 -2.64 7.96 13.19
C ARG A 96 -3.75 7.36 12.31
N ALA A 97 -3.40 6.30 11.62
CA ALA A 97 -4.35 5.53 10.84
C ALA A 97 -5.04 4.49 11.71
N ARG A 98 -6.34 4.29 11.49
CA ARG A 98 -7.10 3.16 12.01
C ARG A 98 -7.72 2.42 10.84
N MET A 99 -7.47 1.12 10.77
CA MET A 99 -8.10 0.23 9.82
C MET A 99 -9.14 -0.61 10.53
N ARG A 100 -10.32 -0.75 9.92
CA ARG A 100 -11.30 -1.77 10.30
C ARG A 100 -11.50 -2.70 9.12
N TRP A 101 -11.68 -4.00 9.38
CA TRP A 101 -11.87 -4.98 8.31
C TRP A 101 -12.74 -6.15 8.74
N GLY A 102 -13.13 -6.96 7.76
CA GLY A 102 -14.01 -8.11 7.92
C GLY A 102 -15.43 -7.81 7.44
N GLU A 103 -16.28 -8.84 7.39
CA GLU A 103 -17.65 -8.76 6.84
C GLU A 103 -18.57 -7.80 7.59
N GLN A 104 -18.27 -7.50 8.85
CA GLN A 104 -18.97 -6.51 9.69
C GLN A 104 -17.99 -5.46 10.23
N LEU A 105 -16.83 -5.30 9.61
CA LEU A 105 -15.76 -4.43 10.10
C LEU A 105 -15.41 -4.68 11.59
N GLN A 106 -15.47 -5.95 11.97
CA GLN A 106 -15.36 -6.41 13.36
C GLN A 106 -13.92 -6.44 13.89
N PHE A 107 -12.93 -6.35 13.02
CA PHE A 107 -11.53 -6.28 13.42
C PHE A 107 -10.97 -4.88 13.24
N MET A 108 -10.00 -4.51 14.05
CA MET A 108 -9.37 -3.19 14.04
C MET A 108 -7.87 -3.28 14.36
N ALA A 109 -7.09 -2.41 13.73
CA ALA A 109 -5.72 -2.10 14.12
C ALA A 109 -5.41 -0.62 13.87
N GLU A 110 -4.42 -0.09 14.58
CA GLU A 110 -3.91 1.26 14.37
C GLU A 110 -2.45 1.23 13.94
N ALA A 111 -2.07 2.24 13.15
CA ALA A 111 -0.73 2.43 12.64
C ALA A 111 -0.32 3.90 12.80
N GLY A 112 0.91 4.13 13.20
CA GLY A 112 1.54 5.44 13.35
C GLY A 112 2.66 5.68 12.33
N PRO A 113 3.35 6.82 12.40
CA PRO A 113 4.43 7.15 11.48
C PRO A 113 5.53 6.09 11.46
N GLY A 114 5.90 5.64 10.26
CA GLY A 114 6.85 4.56 10.03
C GLY A 114 6.23 3.19 9.84
N ASP A 115 4.96 3.00 10.18
CA ASP A 115 4.28 1.72 10.03
C ASP A 115 3.79 1.49 8.60
N PHE A 116 3.74 0.22 8.22
CA PHE A 116 3.16 -0.25 6.98
C PHE A 116 1.86 -1.00 7.26
N ILE A 117 0.85 -0.73 6.44
CA ILE A 117 -0.42 -1.45 6.42
C ILE A 117 -0.50 -2.19 5.09
N TYR A 118 -0.75 -3.49 5.13
CA TYR A 118 -1.04 -4.30 3.95
C TYR A 118 -2.52 -4.65 3.91
N VAL A 119 -3.15 -4.39 2.77
CA VAL A 119 -4.54 -4.75 2.50
C VAL A 119 -4.59 -5.80 1.42
N PRO A 120 -4.95 -7.05 1.77
CA PRO A 120 -5.08 -8.15 0.81
C PRO A 120 -6.21 -7.95 -0.20
N PRO A 121 -6.21 -8.70 -1.32
CA PRO A 121 -7.33 -8.73 -2.25
C PRO A 121 -8.66 -9.10 -1.57
N TYR A 122 -9.75 -8.49 -2.04
CA TYR A 122 -11.14 -8.76 -1.65
C TYR A 122 -11.50 -8.55 -0.18
N VAL A 123 -10.60 -8.12 0.67
CA VAL A 123 -10.88 -7.87 2.09
C VAL A 123 -11.75 -6.62 2.25
N PRO A 124 -12.97 -6.73 2.79
CA PRO A 124 -13.77 -5.58 3.17
C PRO A 124 -13.05 -4.78 4.25
N HIS A 125 -12.86 -3.48 4.02
CA HIS A 125 -12.16 -2.63 4.96
C HIS A 125 -12.67 -1.19 4.94
N GLN A 126 -12.24 -0.43 5.94
CA GLN A 126 -12.50 0.99 6.10
C GLN A 126 -11.23 1.67 6.61
N GLU A 127 -10.82 2.75 5.95
CA GLU A 127 -9.72 3.62 6.37
C GLU A 127 -10.27 4.79 7.19
N ILE A 128 -9.66 5.05 8.35
CA ILE A 128 -10.11 6.06 9.31
C ILE A 128 -8.91 6.88 9.77
N ASN A 129 -9.02 8.20 9.78
CA ASN A 129 -8.13 9.03 10.56
C ASN A 129 -8.56 8.96 12.03
N ALA A 130 -7.72 8.39 12.88
CA ALA A 130 -8.02 8.20 14.30
C ALA A 130 -7.92 9.51 15.13
N SER A 131 -7.41 10.59 14.52
CA SER A 131 -7.30 11.90 15.18
C SER A 131 -8.51 12.79 14.88
N PRO A 132 -9.10 13.42 15.89
CA PRO A 132 -10.17 14.39 15.69
C PRO A 132 -9.66 15.78 15.27
N THR A 133 -8.36 16.04 15.33
CA THR A 133 -7.80 17.39 15.14
C THR A 133 -6.66 17.46 14.14
N GLU A 134 -5.97 16.36 13.87
CA GLU A 134 -4.80 16.32 13.00
C GLU A 134 -5.08 15.57 11.70
N THR A 135 -4.39 15.94 10.63
CA THR A 135 -4.41 15.20 9.37
C THR A 135 -3.58 13.93 9.48
N LEU A 136 -4.02 12.89 8.77
CA LEU A 136 -3.24 11.69 8.50
C LEU A 136 -2.66 11.78 7.10
N GLU A 137 -1.35 11.61 6.97
CA GLU A 137 -0.64 11.65 5.70
C GLU A 137 0.03 10.30 5.42
N CYS A 138 -0.24 9.74 4.25
CA CYS A 138 0.25 8.43 3.84
C CYS A 138 0.78 8.41 2.41
N VAL A 139 1.67 7.45 2.13
CA VAL A 139 1.91 6.94 0.78
C VAL A 139 1.03 5.72 0.57
N LEU A 140 0.35 5.66 -0.56
CA LEU A 140 -0.44 4.51 -0.99
C LEU A 140 0.18 3.92 -2.26
N CYS A 141 0.42 2.61 -2.26
CA CYS A 141 0.81 1.84 -3.44
C CYS A 141 -0.21 0.74 -3.71
N ARG A 142 -0.50 0.48 -4.98
CA ARG A 142 -1.39 -0.61 -5.43
C ARG A 142 -0.73 -1.44 -6.51
N SER A 143 -1.09 -2.71 -6.54
CA SER A 143 -0.51 -3.70 -7.46
C SER A 143 -0.93 -3.54 -8.92
N ASP A 144 -1.89 -2.69 -9.23
CA ASP A 144 -2.34 -2.37 -10.59
C ASP A 144 -2.69 -0.89 -10.72
N GLY A 145 -2.64 -0.36 -11.94
CA GLY A 145 -3.02 1.01 -12.27
C GLY A 145 -4.53 1.26 -12.29
N ALA A 146 -5.36 0.21 -12.22
CA ALA A 146 -6.81 0.35 -12.23
C ALA A 146 -7.34 0.91 -10.91
N ALA A 147 -8.22 1.91 -10.99
CA ALA A 147 -8.90 2.46 -9.82
C ALA A 147 -10.12 1.57 -9.47
N VAL A 148 -9.87 0.39 -8.90
CA VAL A 148 -10.93 -0.49 -8.45
C VAL A 148 -11.32 -0.13 -7.02
N ALA A 149 -12.57 0.24 -6.81
CA ALA A 149 -13.19 0.39 -5.49
C ALA A 149 -14.64 -0.12 -5.58
N VAL A 150 -14.92 -1.18 -4.86
CA VAL A 150 -16.27 -1.76 -4.75
C VAL A 150 -16.80 -1.37 -3.38
N ASN A 151 -17.76 -0.45 -3.36
CA ASN A 151 -18.42 -0.02 -2.13
C ASN A 151 -19.33 -1.13 -1.62
N LEU A 152 -19.34 -1.30 -0.31
CA LEU A 152 -20.09 -2.33 0.39
C LEU A 152 -21.06 -1.67 1.37
N ASP A 153 -22.27 -2.19 1.41
CA ASP A 153 -23.28 -1.81 2.42
C ASP A 153 -23.11 -2.75 3.63
N ILE A 154 -22.25 -2.32 4.55
CA ILE A 154 -21.93 -3.09 5.77
C ILE A 154 -22.39 -2.32 6.99
N GLU A 155 -23.18 -2.97 7.85
CA GLU A 155 -23.48 -2.47 9.20
C GLU A 155 -22.30 -2.82 10.11
N PRO A 156 -21.47 -1.86 10.55
CA PRO A 156 -20.30 -2.13 11.35
C PRO A 156 -20.69 -2.52 12.78
N VAL A 157 -19.98 -3.47 13.38
CA VAL A 157 -20.13 -3.71 14.83
C VAL A 157 -19.73 -2.45 15.61
N GLU A 158 -20.37 -2.22 16.76
CA GLU A 158 -20.06 -1.07 17.60
C GLU A 158 -18.65 -1.15 18.20
N MET A 159 -18.26 -2.34 18.67
CA MET A 159 -16.99 -2.59 19.34
C MET A 159 -16.15 -3.58 18.56
N PRO A 160 -15.25 -3.11 17.67
CA PRO A 160 -14.35 -4.00 16.94
C PRO A 160 -13.27 -4.55 17.88
N GLU A 161 -12.87 -5.78 17.57
CA GLU A 161 -11.74 -6.44 18.21
C GLU A 161 -10.41 -5.82 17.73
N ASN A 162 -9.56 -5.44 18.67
CA ASN A 162 -8.21 -4.97 18.34
C ASN A 162 -7.30 -6.17 18.07
N VAL A 163 -6.77 -6.24 16.85
CA VAL A 163 -5.93 -7.34 16.38
C VAL A 163 -4.50 -6.85 16.23
N LEU A 164 -3.58 -7.51 16.93
CA LEU A 164 -2.15 -7.33 16.74
C LEU A 164 -1.63 -8.42 15.78
N TRP A 165 -1.12 -7.99 14.63
CA TRP A 165 -0.47 -8.92 13.73
C TRP A 165 0.88 -9.38 14.33
N VAL A 166 1.13 -10.68 14.28
CA VAL A 166 2.38 -11.29 14.73
C VAL A 166 3.07 -11.91 13.53
N ASP A 167 4.33 -11.55 13.30
CA ASP A 167 5.14 -12.14 12.23
C ASP A 167 5.36 -13.64 12.50
N PRO A 168 4.84 -14.54 11.65
CA PRO A 168 4.99 -15.98 11.85
C PRO A 168 6.41 -16.47 11.62
N THR A 169 7.24 -15.70 10.91
CA THR A 169 8.62 -16.06 10.58
C THR A 169 9.63 -15.54 11.62
N HIS A 170 9.27 -14.48 12.37
CA HIS A 170 10.09 -13.85 13.40
C HIS A 170 9.32 -13.68 14.72
N PRO A 171 8.86 -14.76 15.36
CA PRO A 171 7.93 -14.67 16.49
C PRO A 171 8.52 -14.00 17.75
N HIS A 172 9.82 -13.79 17.81
CA HIS A 172 10.52 -13.23 18.97
C HIS A 172 10.87 -11.74 18.87
N GLY A 173 10.46 -11.06 17.79
CA GLY A 173 10.71 -9.63 17.57
C GLY A 173 9.65 -8.69 18.14
N GLY A 174 8.63 -9.19 18.81
CA GLY A 174 7.54 -8.39 19.36
C GLY A 174 8.01 -7.56 20.54
N VAL A 175 8.49 -6.36 20.30
CA VAL A 175 8.55 -5.31 21.33
C VAL A 175 7.11 -4.99 21.71
N GLN A 176 6.71 -5.41 22.89
CA GLN A 176 5.49 -4.93 23.53
C GLN A 176 5.65 -3.43 23.78
N GLY A 177 5.30 -2.62 22.79
CA GLY A 177 5.13 -1.18 22.97
C GLY A 177 3.94 -0.97 23.90
N LYS A 178 4.20 -0.71 25.18
CA LYS A 178 3.19 -0.13 26.06
C LYS A 178 2.76 1.19 25.46
N ILE A 179 1.54 1.24 24.99
CA ILE A 179 0.85 2.49 24.68
C ILE A 179 0.45 3.07 26.04
N THR A 180 1.15 4.08 26.50
CA THR A 180 0.72 4.96 27.59
C THR A 180 -0.04 6.13 27.00
#